data_f7154faf2228e46006f501d1bbd5f921
#
_entry.id   f7154faf2228e46006f501d1bbd5f921
#
_cell.length_a   1.000
_cell.length_b   1.000
_cell.length_c   1.000
_cell.angle_alpha   90.00
_cell.angle_beta   90.00
_cell.angle_gamma   90.00
#
_symmetry.space_group_name_H-M   'P 1'
#
loop_
_entity.id
_entity.type
_entity.pdbx_description
1 polymer ?
#
loop_
_entity_poly.entity_id
_entity_poly.type
_entity_poly.pdbx_seq_one_letter_code
_entity_poly.pdbx_strand_id
1 'polypeptide(L)'
;VKLDNLLIELLTEELPPKSQKQLGISFAKNIKEFLAKHHLANEISEDSIFSTPRRIGLYLKNVKDEADNQNVSIKLMPASVGFDGSEKPTEALLKKLHAIGLNEKDVSGIVKKNENNAEILYINKNEEGAKLKDIIAECISSSLARLPIKKMMSYQLSDGWTTVNFVRPAHGLVILHGANVINANVLGITSNRTTLGHRFESKKEIIEIHHADQYEEQMKIEGAVIVSFEERKALIKNTLNEKAASLSNQLTPIEDEDLLDEVTALVEYPNVLAGEFESKFLDVPQECLILSMKANQKYFPLIDKNKKLSNQFLIVSNISPKNSDLIIQGNEKVIRPRLSDAEFFYAQDKKKPLKDYLSQLSHIVYHNKLGSQSERSERVKTIASLIVKNLNQPKLLDAVMLASDLSKADL
;
A
#
# COMPACT_ATOMS: atom_id res chain seq x y z
N VAL A 1 -2.83 29.50 -19.30
CA VAL A 1 -2.74 28.14 -18.70
C VAL A 1 -1.35 27.59 -19.01
N LYS A 2 -0.55 27.34 -17.97
CA LYS A 2 0.75 26.68 -18.12
C LYS A 2 0.55 25.18 -17.86
N LEU A 3 1.07 24.36 -18.75
CA LEU A 3 1.10 22.91 -18.61
C LEU A 3 2.50 22.48 -18.18
N ASP A 4 2.61 21.73 -17.08
CA ASP A 4 3.88 21.23 -16.59
C ASP A 4 3.67 19.89 -15.82
N ASN A 5 4.74 19.24 -15.41
CA ASN A 5 4.64 17.98 -14.66
C ASN A 5 4.59 18.26 -13.16
N LEU A 6 3.76 17.48 -12.45
CA LEU A 6 3.54 17.61 -11.00
C LEU A 6 4.27 16.48 -10.26
N LEU A 7 5.06 16.86 -9.27
CA LEU A 7 5.64 15.95 -8.28
C LEU A 7 5.02 16.22 -6.92
N ILE A 8 4.58 15.17 -6.25
CA ILE A 8 4.19 15.18 -4.83
C ILE A 8 4.94 14.06 -4.12
N GLU A 9 5.70 14.38 -3.07
CA GLU A 9 6.29 13.41 -2.17
C GLU A 9 5.92 13.74 -0.73
N LEU A 10 5.45 12.75 0.01
CA LEU A 10 5.30 12.79 1.47
C LEU A 10 6.33 11.84 2.08
N LEU A 11 7.30 12.40 2.82
CA LEU A 11 8.30 11.68 3.57
C LEU A 11 7.76 11.36 4.97
N THR A 12 7.90 10.10 5.39
CA THR A 12 7.35 9.59 6.66
C THR A 12 8.36 8.74 7.43
N GLU A 13 8.02 8.30 8.64
CA GLU A 13 8.64 7.12 9.25
C GLU A 13 8.19 5.84 8.52
N GLU A 14 8.81 4.69 8.87
CA GLU A 14 8.65 3.44 8.14
C GLU A 14 7.18 3.01 8.06
N LEU A 15 6.68 2.97 6.84
CA LEU A 15 5.32 2.54 6.51
C LEU A 15 5.18 1.01 6.73
N PRO A 16 3.99 0.52 7.08
CA PRO A 16 3.78 -0.92 7.24
C PRO A 16 4.03 -1.66 5.91
N PRO A 17 4.98 -2.61 5.85
CA PRO A 17 5.42 -3.24 4.58
C PRO A 17 4.27 -3.84 3.77
N LYS A 18 3.37 -4.58 4.45
CA LYS A 18 2.20 -5.23 3.79
C LYS A 18 1.17 -4.26 3.21
N SER A 19 1.21 -2.98 3.57
CA SER A 19 0.26 -1.96 3.09
C SER A 19 0.91 -0.95 2.17
N GLN A 20 2.23 -0.83 2.19
CA GLN A 20 3.00 0.24 1.54
C GLN A 20 2.67 0.39 0.06
N LYS A 21 2.74 -0.69 -0.72
CA LYS A 21 2.40 -0.68 -2.15
C LYS A 21 0.99 -0.15 -2.39
N GLN A 22 0.02 -0.66 -1.62
CA GLN A 22 -1.38 -0.26 -1.76
C GLN A 22 -1.61 1.20 -1.33
N LEU A 23 -0.88 1.70 -0.33
CA LEU A 23 -0.94 3.10 0.06
C LEU A 23 -0.47 4.02 -1.06
N GLY A 24 0.66 3.69 -1.72
CA GLY A 24 1.15 4.45 -2.87
C GLY A 24 0.16 4.46 -4.04
N ILE A 25 -0.36 3.30 -4.42
CA ILE A 25 -1.37 3.16 -5.50
C ILE A 25 -2.63 3.98 -5.18
N SER A 26 -3.16 3.85 -3.96
CA SER A 26 -4.37 4.56 -3.55
C SER A 26 -4.15 6.07 -3.47
N PHE A 27 -2.98 6.51 -3.01
CA PHE A 27 -2.62 7.92 -2.97
C PHE A 27 -2.61 8.52 -4.37
N ALA A 28 -1.89 7.90 -5.32
CA ALA A 28 -1.82 8.35 -6.70
C ALA A 28 -3.20 8.40 -7.37
N LYS A 29 -3.99 7.34 -7.20
CA LYS A 29 -5.36 7.27 -7.73
C LYS A 29 -6.22 8.42 -7.20
N ASN A 30 -6.21 8.65 -5.89
CA ASN A 30 -7.03 9.69 -5.25
C ASN A 30 -6.65 11.10 -5.73
N ILE A 31 -5.35 11.37 -5.90
CA ILE A 31 -4.85 12.65 -6.45
C ILE A 31 -5.32 12.84 -7.90
N LYS A 32 -5.16 11.82 -8.75
CA LYS A 32 -5.58 11.87 -10.16
C LYS A 32 -7.08 12.13 -10.28
N GLU A 33 -7.90 11.42 -9.54
CA GLU A 33 -9.36 11.62 -9.51
C GLU A 33 -9.73 13.05 -9.09
N PHE A 34 -9.05 13.58 -8.06
CA PHE A 34 -9.30 14.94 -7.59
C PHE A 34 -8.92 15.98 -8.65
N LEU A 35 -7.73 15.87 -9.23
CA LEU A 35 -7.26 16.81 -10.27
C LEU A 35 -8.11 16.73 -11.54
N ALA A 36 -8.53 15.53 -11.94
CA ALA A 36 -9.43 15.33 -13.08
C ALA A 36 -10.80 15.98 -12.85
N LYS A 37 -11.36 15.82 -11.66
CA LYS A 37 -12.63 16.48 -11.26
C LYS A 37 -12.56 18.00 -11.35
N HIS A 38 -11.39 18.58 -11.11
CA HIS A 38 -11.16 20.03 -11.19
C HIS A 38 -10.59 20.47 -12.55
N HIS A 39 -10.56 19.58 -13.55
CA HIS A 39 -10.10 19.83 -14.93
C HIS A 39 -8.63 20.30 -15.05
N LEU A 40 -7.80 19.96 -14.05
CA LEU A 40 -6.37 20.27 -14.02
C LEU A 40 -5.50 19.16 -14.65
N ALA A 41 -6.00 17.94 -14.71
CA ALA A 41 -5.36 16.81 -15.38
C ALA A 41 -6.40 15.89 -16.00
N ASN A 42 -5.99 14.98 -16.89
CA ASN A 42 -6.83 13.91 -17.41
C ASN A 42 -6.65 12.65 -16.54
N GLU A 43 -7.71 11.84 -16.37
CA GLU A 43 -7.63 10.56 -15.65
C GLU A 43 -6.61 9.57 -16.26
N ILE A 44 -6.42 9.65 -17.58
CA ILE A 44 -5.47 8.83 -18.35
C ILE A 44 -4.06 9.43 -18.43
N SER A 45 -3.79 10.55 -17.73
CA SER A 45 -2.45 11.15 -17.72
C SER A 45 -1.42 10.12 -17.23
N GLU A 46 -0.28 10.08 -17.90
CA GLU A 46 0.84 9.21 -17.56
C GLU A 46 1.39 9.59 -16.19
N ASP A 47 1.58 8.60 -15.33
CA ASP A 47 2.05 8.77 -13.97
C ASP A 47 3.11 7.75 -13.58
N SER A 48 3.95 8.12 -12.62
CA SER A 48 4.83 7.23 -11.88
C SER A 48 4.47 7.26 -10.41
N ILE A 49 4.24 6.08 -9.83
CA ILE A 49 3.87 5.92 -8.43
C ILE A 49 5.13 5.61 -7.62
N PHE A 50 5.37 6.39 -6.59
CA PHE A 50 6.51 6.22 -5.71
C PHE A 50 6.05 5.67 -4.36
N SER A 51 6.68 4.59 -3.94
CA SER A 51 6.39 3.95 -2.67
C SER A 51 7.64 3.26 -2.14
N THR A 52 8.20 3.79 -1.05
CA THR A 52 9.37 3.23 -0.34
C THR A 52 9.02 3.01 1.12
N PRO A 53 9.86 2.35 1.92
CA PRO A 53 9.64 2.25 3.37
C PRO A 53 9.27 3.58 4.03
N ARG A 54 9.82 4.70 3.57
CA ARG A 54 9.70 6.01 4.24
C ARG A 54 9.02 7.09 3.41
N ARG A 55 8.40 6.76 2.26
CA ARG A 55 7.72 7.75 1.43
C ARG A 55 6.62 7.18 0.56
N ILE A 56 5.65 8.01 0.31
CA ILE A 56 4.67 7.83 -0.78
C ILE A 56 4.70 9.06 -1.65
N GLY A 57 4.55 8.88 -2.94
CA GLY A 57 4.58 10.00 -3.88
C GLY A 57 4.00 9.66 -5.23
N LEU A 58 3.87 10.70 -6.02
CA LEU A 58 3.32 10.66 -7.36
C LEU A 58 4.07 11.65 -8.24
N TYR A 59 4.49 11.21 -9.41
CA TYR A 59 4.81 12.08 -10.53
C TYR A 59 3.70 11.96 -11.57
N LEU A 60 3.16 13.09 -12.02
CA LEU A 60 2.05 13.14 -12.96
C LEU A 60 2.37 14.11 -14.10
N LYS A 61 2.30 13.63 -15.34
CA LYS A 61 2.56 14.45 -16.52
C LYS A 61 1.38 15.33 -16.90
N ASN A 62 1.71 16.49 -17.48
CA ASN A 62 0.75 17.38 -18.13
C ASN A 62 -0.37 17.88 -17.20
N VAL A 63 -0.01 18.42 -16.06
CA VAL A 63 -0.93 19.08 -15.13
C VAL A 63 -1.00 20.56 -15.45
N LYS A 64 -2.21 21.12 -15.52
CA LYS A 64 -2.43 22.55 -15.71
C LYS A 64 -2.20 23.31 -14.40
N ASP A 65 -1.64 24.50 -14.46
CA ASP A 65 -1.58 25.44 -13.33
C ASP A 65 -2.94 26.05 -13.00
N GLU A 66 -3.80 26.21 -14.02
CA GLU A 66 -5.17 26.72 -13.92
C GLU A 66 -6.06 26.00 -14.94
N ALA A 67 -7.23 25.56 -14.51
CA ALA A 67 -8.21 24.96 -15.40
C ALA A 67 -8.85 26.02 -16.30
N ASP A 68 -9.34 25.60 -17.46
CA ASP A 68 -10.07 26.51 -18.34
C ASP A 68 -11.40 26.93 -17.66
N ASN A 69 -11.80 28.18 -17.87
CA ASN A 69 -13.09 28.68 -17.41
C ASN A 69 -14.23 27.85 -18.01
N GLN A 70 -15.22 27.55 -17.21
CA GLN A 70 -16.36 26.75 -17.64
C GLN A 70 -17.65 27.53 -17.63
N ASN A 71 -18.44 27.34 -18.68
CA ASN A 71 -19.78 27.89 -18.76
C ASN A 71 -20.77 26.88 -18.17
N VAL A 72 -21.13 27.05 -16.90
CA VAL A 72 -21.99 26.10 -16.17
C VAL A 72 -23.45 26.60 -16.24
N SER A 73 -24.33 25.73 -16.70
CA SER A 73 -25.77 25.99 -16.69
C SER A 73 -26.38 25.61 -15.35
N ILE A 74 -26.65 26.60 -14.51
CA ILE A 74 -27.16 26.42 -13.15
C ILE A 74 -28.69 26.39 -13.17
N LYS A 75 -29.26 25.31 -12.63
CA LYS A 75 -30.71 25.21 -12.40
C LYS A 75 -31.12 26.11 -11.24
N LEU A 76 -32.07 26.98 -11.45
CA LEU A 76 -32.54 27.93 -10.45
C LEU A 76 -33.81 27.41 -9.74
N MET A 77 -34.97 27.55 -10.42
CA MET A 77 -36.28 27.18 -9.86
C MET A 77 -37.32 27.09 -11.00
N PRO A 78 -38.55 26.60 -10.74
CA PRO A 78 -39.66 26.67 -11.70
C PRO A 78 -39.97 28.12 -12.10
N ALA A 79 -40.30 28.37 -13.36
CA ALA A 79 -40.59 29.69 -13.89
C ALA A 79 -41.78 30.36 -13.16
N SER A 80 -42.79 29.57 -12.75
CA SER A 80 -43.96 30.01 -11.97
C SER A 80 -43.60 30.53 -10.58
N VAL A 81 -42.43 30.17 -10.03
CA VAL A 81 -41.92 30.63 -8.73
C VAL A 81 -40.98 31.81 -8.90
N GLY A 82 -40.19 31.80 -10.02
CA GLY A 82 -39.16 32.78 -10.28
C GLY A 82 -39.65 34.09 -10.87
N PHE A 83 -40.76 34.06 -11.61
CA PHE A 83 -41.37 35.26 -12.20
C PHE A 83 -42.82 35.42 -11.70
N ASP A 84 -43.24 36.65 -11.49
CA ASP A 84 -44.63 36.98 -11.18
C ASP A 84 -45.52 37.06 -12.44
N GLY A 85 -46.81 37.31 -12.30
CA GLY A 85 -47.75 37.38 -13.41
C GLY A 85 -47.46 38.54 -14.40
N SER A 86 -46.50 39.40 -14.10
CA SER A 86 -46.06 40.53 -14.95
C SER A 86 -44.65 40.29 -15.48
N GLU A 87 -44.17 39.05 -15.44
CA GLU A 87 -42.79 38.63 -15.83
C GLU A 87 -41.65 39.37 -15.09
N LYS A 88 -41.92 39.89 -13.88
CA LYS A 88 -40.90 40.49 -13.05
C LYS A 88 -40.29 39.41 -12.15
N PRO A 89 -38.94 39.48 -11.87
CA PRO A 89 -38.31 38.56 -10.99
C PRO A 89 -38.85 38.66 -9.58
N THR A 90 -39.17 37.50 -8.98
CA THR A 90 -39.62 37.44 -7.61
C THR A 90 -38.46 37.62 -6.63
N GLU A 91 -38.72 37.97 -5.37
CA GLU A 91 -37.71 38.03 -4.31
C GLU A 91 -37.01 36.71 -4.12
N ALA A 92 -37.70 35.58 -4.32
CA ALA A 92 -37.10 34.23 -4.28
C ALA A 92 -36.04 34.02 -5.36
N LEU A 93 -36.29 34.47 -6.58
CA LEU A 93 -35.34 34.40 -7.69
C LEU A 93 -34.13 35.28 -7.42
N LEU A 94 -34.33 36.53 -6.97
CA LEU A 94 -33.24 37.43 -6.64
C LEU A 94 -32.38 36.92 -5.50
N LYS A 95 -32.96 36.38 -4.45
CA LYS A 95 -32.21 35.71 -3.36
C LYS A 95 -31.38 34.53 -3.89
N LYS A 96 -31.95 33.72 -4.79
CA LYS A 96 -31.22 32.59 -5.42
C LYS A 96 -30.05 33.05 -6.28
N LEU A 97 -30.24 34.11 -7.06
CA LEU A 97 -29.16 34.74 -7.88
C LEU A 97 -28.03 35.25 -6.96
N HIS A 98 -28.37 35.99 -5.91
CA HIS A 98 -27.38 36.48 -4.95
C HIS A 98 -26.61 35.35 -4.26
N ALA A 99 -27.27 34.23 -3.93
CA ALA A 99 -26.62 33.07 -3.33
C ALA A 99 -25.58 32.40 -4.24
N ILE A 100 -25.69 32.59 -5.57
CA ILE A 100 -24.71 32.07 -6.55
C ILE A 100 -23.77 33.18 -7.08
N GLY A 101 -23.76 34.36 -6.43
CA GLY A 101 -22.86 35.48 -6.76
C GLY A 101 -23.28 36.28 -7.99
N LEU A 102 -24.56 36.21 -8.38
CA LEU A 102 -25.17 36.98 -9.48
C LEU A 102 -26.10 38.04 -8.89
N ASN A 103 -26.51 38.99 -9.74
CA ASN A 103 -27.35 40.12 -9.33
C ASN A 103 -28.56 40.32 -10.27
N GLU A 104 -29.39 41.31 -9.99
CA GLU A 104 -30.61 41.60 -10.75
C GLU A 104 -30.36 41.84 -12.26
N LYS A 105 -29.18 42.37 -12.64
CA LYS A 105 -28.84 42.60 -14.05
C LYS A 105 -28.67 41.28 -14.83
N ASP A 106 -28.35 40.19 -14.15
CA ASP A 106 -28.13 38.88 -14.75
C ASP A 106 -29.45 38.16 -15.08
N VAL A 107 -30.59 38.71 -14.65
CA VAL A 107 -31.94 38.14 -14.93
C VAL A 107 -32.18 38.03 -16.43
N SER A 108 -31.66 38.94 -17.23
CA SER A 108 -31.76 38.89 -18.69
C SER A 108 -31.07 37.70 -19.36
N GLY A 109 -30.14 37.06 -18.63
CA GLY A 109 -29.42 35.84 -19.06
C GLY A 109 -30.12 34.53 -18.72
N ILE A 110 -31.31 34.60 -18.08
CA ILE A 110 -32.05 33.39 -17.67
C ILE A 110 -32.72 32.75 -18.89
N VAL A 111 -32.54 31.44 -19.04
CA VAL A 111 -33.12 30.63 -20.09
C VAL A 111 -34.17 29.69 -19.47
N LYS A 112 -35.37 29.65 -20.07
CA LYS A 112 -36.43 28.70 -19.68
C LYS A 112 -36.22 27.38 -20.43
N LYS A 113 -36.21 26.26 -19.72
CA LYS A 113 -36.17 24.90 -20.29
C LYS A 113 -37.34 24.08 -19.76
N ASN A 114 -37.98 23.28 -20.64
CA ASN A 114 -39.04 22.40 -20.23
C ASN A 114 -38.46 21.10 -19.70
N GLU A 115 -38.77 20.78 -18.44
CA GLU A 115 -38.46 19.51 -17.78
C GLU A 115 -39.71 18.96 -17.06
N ASN A 116 -40.05 17.72 -17.32
CA ASN A 116 -41.18 17.01 -16.68
C ASN A 116 -42.50 17.82 -16.67
N ASN A 117 -42.84 18.42 -17.82
CA ASN A 117 -44.02 19.28 -18.00
C ASN A 117 -44.02 20.58 -17.16
N ALA A 118 -42.88 21.03 -16.67
CA ALA A 118 -42.72 22.33 -16.02
C ALA A 118 -41.61 23.13 -16.68
N GLU A 119 -41.84 24.46 -16.82
CA GLU A 119 -40.78 25.39 -17.22
C GLU A 119 -39.84 25.64 -16.05
N ILE A 120 -38.56 25.30 -16.21
CA ILE A 120 -37.51 25.52 -15.22
C ILE A 120 -36.56 26.61 -15.71
N LEU A 121 -36.18 27.50 -14.81
CA LEU A 121 -35.24 28.56 -15.05
C LEU A 121 -33.80 28.06 -14.91
N TYR A 122 -32.96 28.41 -15.91
CA TYR A 122 -31.54 28.17 -15.94
C TYR A 122 -30.79 29.45 -16.20
N ILE A 123 -29.60 29.58 -15.64
CA ILE A 123 -28.69 30.66 -15.96
C ILE A 123 -27.31 30.09 -16.28
N ASN A 124 -26.69 30.61 -17.31
CA ASN A 124 -25.31 30.30 -17.64
C ASN A 124 -24.39 31.23 -16.85
N LYS A 125 -23.52 30.66 -16.04
CA LYS A 125 -22.48 31.35 -15.29
C LYS A 125 -21.12 30.92 -15.78
N ASN A 126 -20.27 31.88 -16.07
CA ASN A 126 -18.86 31.58 -16.30
C ASN A 126 -18.17 31.38 -14.95
N GLU A 127 -17.77 30.16 -14.64
CA GLU A 127 -17.00 29.85 -13.46
C GLU A 127 -15.52 29.87 -13.81
N GLU A 128 -14.74 30.61 -13.02
CA GLU A 128 -13.28 30.63 -13.18
C GLU A 128 -12.71 29.23 -12.93
N GLY A 129 -11.74 28.83 -13.75
CA GLY A 129 -11.05 27.57 -13.61
C GLY A 129 -10.32 27.47 -12.27
N ALA A 130 -10.32 26.27 -11.69
CA ALA A 130 -9.61 26.01 -10.45
C ALA A 130 -8.09 26.22 -10.64
N LYS A 131 -7.44 26.87 -9.69
CA LYS A 131 -5.98 27.06 -9.69
C LYS A 131 -5.32 26.00 -8.85
N LEU A 132 -4.35 25.30 -9.44
CA LEU A 132 -3.64 24.18 -8.77
C LEU A 132 -3.10 24.60 -7.39
N LYS A 133 -2.49 25.77 -7.28
CA LYS A 133 -1.91 26.29 -6.03
C LYS A 133 -2.94 26.48 -4.91
N ASP A 134 -4.20 26.75 -5.25
CA ASP A 134 -5.25 27.05 -4.27
C ASP A 134 -5.92 25.77 -3.75
N ILE A 135 -5.92 24.69 -4.55
CA ILE A 135 -6.63 23.45 -4.21
C ILE A 135 -5.72 22.27 -3.87
N ILE A 136 -4.39 22.38 -4.08
CA ILE A 136 -3.47 21.24 -3.91
C ILE A 136 -3.41 20.75 -2.46
N ALA A 137 -3.53 21.63 -1.47
CA ALA A 137 -3.56 21.27 -0.06
C ALA A 137 -4.78 20.41 0.27
N GLU A 138 -5.95 20.79 -0.24
CA GLU A 138 -7.19 20.01 -0.11
C GLU A 138 -7.09 18.70 -0.88
N CYS A 139 -6.55 18.72 -2.08
CA CYS A 139 -6.30 17.54 -2.90
C CYS A 139 -5.50 16.48 -2.13
N ILE A 140 -4.35 16.86 -1.56
CA ILE A 140 -3.49 15.95 -0.80
C ILE A 140 -4.19 15.50 0.48
N SER A 141 -4.76 16.42 1.27
CA SER A 141 -5.41 16.09 2.54
C SER A 141 -6.60 15.13 2.36
N SER A 142 -7.47 15.38 1.38
CA SER A 142 -8.59 14.49 1.06
C SER A 142 -8.12 13.12 0.53
N SER A 143 -7.03 13.11 -0.23
CA SER A 143 -6.43 11.87 -0.75
C SER A 143 -5.84 11.01 0.37
N LEU A 144 -5.15 11.63 1.33
CA LEU A 144 -4.62 10.95 2.53
C LEU A 144 -5.75 10.39 3.41
N ALA A 145 -6.84 11.14 3.59
CA ALA A 145 -7.99 10.71 4.38
C ALA A 145 -8.72 9.48 3.79
N ARG A 146 -8.62 9.26 2.47
CA ARG A 146 -9.23 8.11 1.77
C ARG A 146 -8.29 6.90 1.63
N LEU A 147 -7.09 6.93 2.23
CA LEU A 147 -6.17 5.80 2.16
C LEU A 147 -6.70 4.60 2.97
N PRO A 148 -6.45 3.35 2.52
CA PRO A 148 -6.90 2.13 3.20
C PRO A 148 -6.02 1.81 4.43
N ILE A 149 -6.03 2.68 5.43
CA ILE A 149 -5.22 2.56 6.65
C ILE A 149 -5.98 1.75 7.70
N LYS A 150 -5.45 0.58 8.07
CA LYS A 150 -6.07 -0.29 9.09
C LYS A 150 -5.87 0.24 10.52
N LYS A 151 -4.71 0.81 10.80
CA LYS A 151 -4.35 1.38 12.11
C LYS A 151 -3.74 2.76 11.88
N MET A 152 -4.32 3.76 12.51
CA MET A 152 -3.89 5.15 12.46
C MET A 152 -3.16 5.50 13.74
N MET A 153 -2.07 6.26 13.64
CA MET A 153 -1.38 6.86 14.77
C MET A 153 -1.84 8.30 14.95
N SER A 154 -1.93 8.72 16.20
CA SER A 154 -2.10 10.13 16.57
C SER A 154 -0.80 10.65 17.14
N TYR A 155 -0.33 11.79 16.66
CA TYR A 155 0.87 12.45 17.18
C TYR A 155 0.66 13.96 17.22
N GLN A 156 1.35 14.61 18.16
CA GLN A 156 1.32 16.08 18.30
C GLN A 156 2.40 16.72 17.45
N LEU A 157 2.07 17.86 16.88
CA LEU A 157 3.04 18.72 16.21
C LEU A 157 3.92 19.46 17.23
N SER A 158 4.96 20.13 16.75
CA SER A 158 5.91 20.86 17.58
C SER A 158 5.29 22.04 18.37
N ASP A 159 4.09 22.48 18.00
CA ASP A 159 3.32 23.49 18.75
C ASP A 159 2.75 22.97 20.07
N GLY A 160 2.76 21.64 20.28
CA GLY A 160 2.27 20.97 21.49
C GLY A 160 0.75 20.91 21.63
N TRP A 161 -0.01 21.43 20.66
CA TRP A 161 -1.48 21.54 20.70
C TRP A 161 -2.16 20.82 19.55
N THR A 162 -1.60 20.92 18.33
CA THR A 162 -2.19 20.33 17.13
C THR A 162 -1.91 18.83 17.08
N THR A 163 -2.98 18.05 17.03
CA THR A 163 -2.89 16.59 16.86
C THR A 163 -3.13 16.23 15.41
N VAL A 164 -2.26 15.41 14.85
CA VAL A 164 -2.34 14.88 13.50
C VAL A 164 -2.54 13.37 13.55
N ASN A 165 -3.38 12.88 12.65
CA ASN A 165 -3.65 11.45 12.49
C ASN A 165 -3.15 10.97 11.13
N PHE A 166 -2.20 10.04 11.14
CA PHE A 166 -1.72 9.37 9.94
C PHE A 166 -1.16 7.98 10.28
N VAL A 167 -0.83 7.17 9.26
CA VAL A 167 -0.30 5.82 9.47
C VAL A 167 1.05 5.81 10.17
N ARG A 168 1.88 6.84 9.94
CA ARG A 168 3.19 7.10 10.58
C ARG A 168 3.42 8.61 10.64
N PRO A 169 4.26 9.11 11.55
CA PRO A 169 4.67 10.50 11.54
C PRO A 169 5.25 10.92 10.19
N ALA A 170 4.80 12.06 9.68
CA ALA A 170 5.31 12.66 8.46
C ALA A 170 6.35 13.74 8.80
N HIS A 171 7.41 13.84 7.98
CA HIS A 171 8.57 14.71 8.24
C HIS A 171 8.87 15.69 7.13
N GLY A 172 8.40 15.44 5.91
CA GLY A 172 8.67 16.30 4.76
C GLY A 172 7.57 16.21 3.72
N LEU A 173 7.42 17.29 2.96
CA LEU A 173 6.47 17.39 1.87
C LEU A 173 7.12 18.14 0.71
N VAL A 174 7.27 17.48 -0.43
CA VAL A 174 7.71 18.10 -1.68
C VAL A 174 6.51 18.24 -2.58
N ILE A 175 6.29 19.46 -3.11
CA ILE A 175 5.29 19.73 -4.15
C ILE A 175 5.93 20.63 -5.20
N LEU A 176 6.18 20.08 -6.39
CA LEU A 176 6.74 20.80 -7.51
C LEU A 176 5.81 20.73 -8.72
N HIS A 177 5.59 21.87 -9.38
CA HIS A 177 5.00 21.95 -10.71
C HIS A 177 6.09 22.44 -11.68
N GLY A 178 6.67 21.51 -12.43
CA GLY A 178 7.93 21.71 -13.12
C GLY A 178 9.07 22.00 -12.14
N ALA A 179 9.67 23.18 -12.24
CA ALA A 179 10.70 23.68 -11.33
C ALA A 179 10.14 24.51 -10.15
N ASN A 180 8.83 24.82 -10.14
CA ASN A 180 8.25 25.72 -9.17
C ASN A 180 7.67 24.98 -7.96
N VAL A 181 8.03 25.43 -6.77
CA VAL A 181 7.42 24.94 -5.51
C VAL A 181 6.00 25.50 -5.42
N ILE A 182 5.04 24.62 -5.17
CA ILE A 182 3.68 25.02 -4.79
C ILE A 182 3.57 24.98 -3.28
N ASN A 183 3.34 26.15 -2.66
CA ASN A 183 3.20 26.25 -1.21
C ASN A 183 1.87 25.66 -0.75
N ALA A 184 1.94 24.69 0.15
CA ALA A 184 0.80 24.05 0.80
C ALA A 184 1.19 23.60 2.20
N ASN A 185 0.21 23.47 3.11
CA ASN A 185 0.40 22.86 4.41
C ASN A 185 -0.50 21.63 4.53
N VAL A 186 0.12 20.48 4.79
CA VAL A 186 -0.58 19.19 4.95
C VAL A 186 0.04 18.45 6.13
N LEU A 187 -0.77 17.90 7.02
CA LEU A 187 -0.33 17.24 8.25
C LEU A 187 0.57 18.13 9.13
N GLY A 188 0.41 19.45 9.04
CA GLY A 188 1.26 20.42 9.75
C GLY A 188 2.63 20.68 9.10
N ILE A 189 2.89 20.12 7.91
CA ILE A 189 4.15 20.27 7.19
C ILE A 189 3.94 21.21 6.01
N THR A 190 4.80 22.24 5.94
CA THR A 190 4.83 23.14 4.78
C THR A 190 5.68 22.53 3.67
N SER A 191 5.15 22.53 2.48
CA SER A 191 5.82 22.00 1.29
C SER A 191 7.07 22.82 0.94
N ASN A 192 8.06 22.14 0.42
CA ASN A 192 9.29 22.72 -0.09
C ASN A 192 9.82 21.87 -1.28
N ARG A 193 11.10 22.01 -1.66
CA ARG A 193 11.76 21.21 -2.69
C ARG A 193 12.81 20.26 -2.15
N THR A 194 12.95 20.15 -0.82
CA THR A 194 13.99 19.33 -0.22
C THR A 194 13.43 18.07 0.38
N THR A 195 14.16 16.97 0.25
CA THR A 195 13.87 15.68 0.84
C THR A 195 15.14 15.04 1.42
N LEU A 196 14.99 13.88 2.05
CA LEU A 196 16.10 13.11 2.60
C LEU A 196 16.34 11.87 1.73
N GLY A 197 17.59 11.48 1.56
CA GLY A 197 17.95 10.22 0.95
C GLY A 197 17.91 9.04 1.91
N HIS A 198 18.56 7.96 1.52
CA HIS A 198 18.78 6.79 2.34
C HIS A 198 19.61 7.15 3.59
N ARG A 199 19.23 6.62 4.76
CA ARG A 199 19.85 6.98 6.05
C ARG A 199 21.38 6.76 6.11
N PHE A 200 21.89 5.77 5.39
CA PHE A 200 23.28 5.33 5.47
C PHE A 200 24.05 5.44 4.16
N GLU A 201 23.38 5.34 3.02
CA GLU A 201 23.99 5.25 1.69
C GLU A 201 23.90 6.56 0.91
N SER A 202 23.11 7.52 1.38
CA SER A 202 22.94 8.81 0.70
C SER A 202 24.26 9.58 0.63
N LYS A 203 24.55 10.18 -0.52
CA LYS A 203 25.72 11.03 -0.72
C LYS A 203 25.55 12.42 -0.07
N LYS A 204 24.31 12.85 0.12
CA LYS A 204 23.92 14.12 0.72
C LYS A 204 22.84 13.88 1.77
N GLU A 205 22.90 14.55 2.89
CA GLU A 205 21.88 14.47 3.94
C GLU A 205 20.56 15.05 3.44
N ILE A 206 20.61 16.21 2.79
CA ILE A 206 19.46 16.90 2.21
C ILE A 206 19.62 16.90 0.69
N ILE A 207 18.59 16.51 -0.02
CA ILE A 207 18.52 16.49 -1.48
C ILE A 207 17.56 17.59 -1.93
N GLU A 208 18.05 18.53 -2.70
CA GLU A 208 17.25 19.59 -3.29
C GLU A 208 16.79 19.16 -4.69
N ILE A 209 15.50 18.96 -4.85
CA ILE A 209 14.90 18.58 -6.14
C ILE A 209 14.75 19.82 -7.01
N HIS A 210 15.45 19.84 -8.12
CA HIS A 210 15.47 21.03 -9.00
C HIS A 210 14.26 21.12 -9.91
N HIS A 211 13.78 19.97 -10.39
CA HIS A 211 12.63 19.85 -11.30
C HIS A 211 11.87 18.56 -11.04
N ALA A 212 10.55 18.56 -11.23
CA ALA A 212 9.72 17.37 -11.04
C ALA A 212 10.23 16.16 -11.84
N ASP A 213 10.67 16.36 -13.08
CA ASP A 213 11.16 15.30 -13.98
C ASP A 213 12.49 14.68 -13.53
N GLN A 214 13.24 15.36 -12.69
CA GLN A 214 14.56 14.91 -12.24
C GLN A 214 14.50 14.11 -10.93
N TYR A 215 13.35 14.05 -10.28
CA TYR A 215 13.20 13.49 -8.96
C TYR A 215 13.69 12.05 -8.85
N GLU A 216 13.24 11.18 -9.73
CA GLU A 216 13.56 9.76 -9.69
C GLU A 216 15.07 9.52 -9.85
N GLU A 217 15.69 10.21 -10.82
CA GLU A 217 17.14 10.11 -11.07
C GLU A 217 17.96 10.72 -9.93
N GLN A 218 17.58 11.91 -9.42
CA GLN A 218 18.26 12.54 -8.29
C GLN A 218 18.18 11.67 -7.03
N MET A 219 17.01 11.10 -6.73
CA MET A 219 16.85 10.19 -5.59
C MET A 219 17.74 8.95 -5.73
N LYS A 220 17.86 8.40 -6.93
CA LYS A 220 18.72 7.24 -7.20
C LYS A 220 20.20 7.56 -7.06
N ILE A 221 20.67 8.66 -7.65
CA ILE A 221 22.11 9.00 -7.75
C ILE A 221 22.63 9.68 -6.47
N GLU A 222 21.89 10.65 -5.95
CA GLU A 222 22.30 11.44 -4.79
C GLU A 222 21.77 10.83 -3.50
N GLY A 223 20.55 10.34 -3.52
CA GLY A 223 19.84 9.82 -2.37
C GLY A 223 20.03 8.35 -2.08
N ALA A 224 20.59 7.58 -3.00
CA ALA A 224 20.64 6.12 -2.90
C ALA A 224 19.26 5.52 -2.56
N VAL A 225 18.21 5.98 -3.24
CA VAL A 225 16.84 5.50 -3.09
C VAL A 225 16.24 5.23 -4.46
N ILE A 226 15.81 4.00 -4.69
CA ILE A 226 14.99 3.62 -5.85
C ILE A 226 13.53 3.84 -5.44
N VAL A 227 12.92 4.93 -5.88
CA VAL A 227 11.59 5.37 -5.41
C VAL A 227 10.46 4.53 -5.99
N SER A 228 10.60 3.98 -7.20
CA SER A 228 9.64 3.10 -7.83
C SER A 228 9.63 1.72 -7.15
N PHE A 229 8.46 1.29 -6.68
CA PHE A 229 8.29 -0.03 -6.07
C PHE A 229 8.57 -1.14 -7.10
N GLU A 230 8.04 -1.01 -8.29
CA GLU A 230 8.16 -2.04 -9.34
C GLU A 230 9.62 -2.15 -9.87
N GLU A 231 10.33 -1.02 -10.04
CA GLU A 231 11.75 -1.04 -10.41
C GLU A 231 12.57 -1.75 -9.32
N ARG A 232 12.33 -1.40 -8.07
CA ARG A 232 13.02 -2.00 -6.92
C ARG A 232 12.73 -3.50 -6.81
N LYS A 233 11.47 -3.92 -7.03
CA LYS A 233 11.06 -5.33 -7.05
C LYS A 233 11.75 -6.10 -8.16
N ALA A 234 11.77 -5.55 -9.38
CA ALA A 234 12.44 -6.16 -10.52
C ALA A 234 13.95 -6.30 -10.29
N LEU A 235 14.59 -5.27 -9.72
CA LEU A 235 16.01 -5.31 -9.37
C LEU A 235 16.31 -6.42 -8.35
N ILE A 236 15.52 -6.52 -7.27
CA ILE A 236 15.67 -7.58 -6.27
C ILE A 236 15.53 -8.94 -6.92
N LYS A 237 14.47 -9.18 -7.71
CA LYS A 237 14.23 -10.47 -8.38
C LYS A 237 15.41 -10.88 -9.29
N ASN A 238 15.91 -9.96 -10.09
CA ASN A 238 17.04 -10.21 -10.98
C ASN A 238 18.31 -10.51 -10.19
N THR A 239 18.63 -9.69 -9.19
CA THR A 239 19.84 -9.85 -8.37
C THR A 239 19.78 -11.13 -7.52
N LEU A 240 18.61 -11.57 -7.03
CA LEU A 240 18.44 -12.86 -6.37
C LEU A 240 18.81 -14.02 -7.31
N ASN A 241 18.35 -14.01 -8.55
CA ASN A 241 18.65 -15.04 -9.54
C ASN A 241 20.14 -15.05 -9.93
N GLU A 242 20.71 -13.87 -10.17
CA GLU A 242 22.14 -13.72 -10.48
C GLU A 242 23.02 -14.23 -9.34
N LYS A 243 22.66 -13.87 -8.09
CA LYS A 243 23.40 -14.30 -6.90
C LYS A 243 23.30 -15.81 -6.71
N ALA A 244 22.12 -16.41 -6.84
CA ALA A 244 21.94 -17.85 -6.77
C ALA A 244 22.79 -18.59 -7.84
N ALA A 245 22.74 -18.12 -9.09
CA ALA A 245 23.54 -18.68 -10.18
C ALA A 245 25.04 -18.55 -9.94
N SER A 246 25.50 -17.49 -9.28
CA SER A 246 26.91 -17.30 -8.93
C SER A 246 27.42 -18.28 -7.86
N LEU A 247 26.52 -18.78 -7.00
CA LEU A 247 26.85 -19.79 -5.99
C LEU A 247 26.93 -21.19 -6.63
N SER A 248 25.95 -21.52 -7.45
CA SER A 248 25.91 -22.74 -8.25
C SER A 248 24.85 -22.58 -9.36
N ASN A 249 25.19 -22.97 -10.59
CA ASN A 249 24.23 -23.00 -11.71
C ASN A 249 23.05 -23.96 -11.51
N GLN A 250 22.99 -24.67 -10.39
CA GLN A 250 21.91 -25.61 -10.05
C GLN A 250 20.98 -25.07 -8.97
N LEU A 251 21.30 -23.91 -8.39
CA LEU A 251 20.49 -23.29 -7.34
C LEU A 251 19.59 -22.20 -7.88
N THR A 252 18.37 -22.19 -7.37
CA THR A 252 17.38 -21.14 -7.67
C THR A 252 16.68 -20.70 -6.37
N PRO A 253 16.35 -19.40 -6.23
CA PRO A 253 15.52 -18.95 -5.11
C PRO A 253 14.13 -19.54 -5.21
N ILE A 254 13.51 -19.85 -4.06
CA ILE A 254 12.10 -20.23 -4.04
C ILE A 254 11.25 -19.03 -4.50
N GLU A 255 10.41 -19.27 -5.50
CA GLU A 255 9.49 -18.26 -6.01
C GLU A 255 8.37 -18.00 -4.97
N ASP A 256 8.28 -16.76 -4.52
CA ASP A 256 7.24 -16.29 -3.59
C ASP A 256 7.02 -14.79 -3.80
N GLU A 257 5.96 -14.46 -4.51
CA GLU A 257 5.64 -13.07 -4.86
C GLU A 257 5.25 -12.24 -3.62
N ASP A 258 4.60 -12.86 -2.62
CA ASP A 258 4.23 -12.16 -1.38
C ASP A 258 5.47 -11.82 -0.55
N LEU A 259 6.42 -12.75 -0.46
CA LEU A 259 7.71 -12.50 0.18
C LEU A 259 8.49 -11.41 -0.55
N LEU A 260 8.52 -11.47 -1.88
CA LEU A 260 9.21 -10.49 -2.72
C LEU A 260 8.60 -9.09 -2.56
N ASP A 261 7.28 -8.97 -2.54
CA ASP A 261 6.58 -7.71 -2.28
C ASP A 261 6.88 -7.19 -0.86
N GLU A 262 6.85 -8.06 0.16
CA GLU A 262 7.15 -7.68 1.54
C GLU A 262 8.60 -7.21 1.70
N VAL A 263 9.58 -7.90 1.09
CA VAL A 263 10.99 -7.53 1.13
C VAL A 263 11.25 -6.23 0.36
N THR A 264 10.63 -6.07 -0.81
CA THR A 264 10.68 -4.81 -1.58
C THR A 264 10.21 -3.62 -0.76
N ALA A 265 9.19 -3.84 0.09
CA ALA A 265 8.66 -2.83 0.99
C ALA A 265 9.55 -2.53 2.21
N LEU A 266 10.61 -3.29 2.46
CA LEU A 266 11.53 -3.09 3.58
C LEU A 266 12.82 -2.36 3.19
N VAL A 267 13.12 -2.21 1.90
CA VAL A 267 14.38 -1.67 1.43
C VAL A 267 14.17 -0.50 0.47
N GLU A 268 15.09 0.47 0.50
CA GLU A 268 15.14 1.61 -0.43
C GLU A 268 16.26 1.44 -1.47
N TYR A 269 17.35 0.74 -1.08
CA TYR A 269 18.51 0.48 -1.91
C TYR A 269 18.99 -0.98 -1.71
N PRO A 270 18.37 -1.93 -2.44
CA PRO A 270 18.58 -3.35 -2.20
C PRO A 270 19.98 -3.83 -2.59
N ASN A 271 20.56 -4.67 -1.71
CA ASN A 271 21.78 -5.41 -1.94
C ASN A 271 21.58 -6.88 -1.54
N VAL A 272 21.88 -7.83 -2.43
CA VAL A 272 21.66 -9.25 -2.18
C VAL A 272 22.94 -9.93 -1.72
N LEU A 273 22.88 -10.53 -0.54
CA LEU A 273 23.96 -11.28 0.08
C LEU A 273 23.58 -12.76 0.20
N ALA A 274 24.58 -13.64 0.25
CA ALA A 274 24.38 -15.07 0.48
C ALA A 274 24.89 -15.44 1.85
N GLY A 275 24.10 -16.19 2.61
CA GLY A 275 24.49 -16.82 3.87
C GLY A 275 24.31 -18.33 3.83
N GLU A 276 24.83 -19.01 4.83
CA GLU A 276 24.71 -20.45 4.96
C GLU A 276 24.38 -20.87 6.40
N PHE A 277 23.82 -22.05 6.53
CA PHE A 277 23.60 -22.70 7.83
C PHE A 277 24.18 -24.13 7.82
N GLU A 278 24.32 -24.71 9.00
CA GLU A 278 24.91 -26.05 9.16
C GLU A 278 24.05 -27.11 8.46
N SER A 279 24.70 -27.92 7.61
CA SER A 279 24.03 -28.97 6.81
C SER A 279 23.24 -29.99 7.63
N LYS A 280 23.54 -30.16 8.93
CA LYS A 280 22.80 -31.04 9.84
C LYS A 280 21.31 -30.70 9.92
N PHE A 281 20.92 -29.41 9.75
CA PHE A 281 19.53 -29.01 9.77
C PHE A 281 18.71 -29.52 8.58
N LEU A 282 19.38 -29.93 7.48
CA LEU A 282 18.70 -30.52 6.32
C LEU A 282 18.07 -31.89 6.59
N ASP A 283 18.31 -32.49 7.76
CA ASP A 283 17.63 -33.69 8.25
C ASP A 283 16.19 -33.38 8.73
N VAL A 284 15.88 -32.11 9.00
CA VAL A 284 14.53 -31.62 9.30
C VAL A 284 13.75 -31.45 7.99
N PRO A 285 12.44 -31.74 7.95
CA PRO A 285 11.64 -31.49 6.76
C PRO A 285 11.86 -30.08 6.25
N GLN A 286 12.17 -29.97 4.96
CA GLN A 286 12.52 -28.68 4.34
C GLN A 286 11.42 -27.63 4.48
N GLU A 287 10.14 -28.04 4.53
CA GLU A 287 8.98 -27.18 4.71
C GLU A 287 9.05 -26.39 6.02
N CYS A 288 9.53 -27.02 7.10
CA CYS A 288 9.72 -26.36 8.41
C CYS A 288 10.82 -25.30 8.34
N LEU A 289 11.94 -25.61 7.67
CA LEU A 289 13.08 -24.70 7.51
C LEU A 289 12.71 -23.52 6.60
N ILE A 290 12.07 -23.81 5.47
CA ILE A 290 11.60 -22.81 4.50
C ILE A 290 10.64 -21.82 5.19
N LEU A 291 9.67 -22.34 5.95
CA LEU A 291 8.72 -21.51 6.68
C LEU A 291 9.45 -20.60 7.69
N SER A 292 10.38 -21.16 8.48
CA SER A 292 11.16 -20.39 9.46
C SER A 292 11.97 -19.27 8.81
N MET A 293 12.63 -19.55 7.68
CA MET A 293 13.42 -18.55 6.95
C MET A 293 12.54 -17.43 6.37
N LYS A 294 11.43 -17.79 5.72
CA LYS A 294 10.52 -16.83 5.09
C LYS A 294 9.72 -16.01 6.11
N ALA A 295 9.07 -16.66 7.06
CA ALA A 295 8.16 -16.00 7.97
C ALA A 295 8.88 -15.08 8.97
N ASN A 296 9.99 -15.57 9.56
CA ASN A 296 10.66 -14.84 10.64
C ASN A 296 11.69 -13.83 10.14
N GLN A 297 12.49 -14.18 9.13
CA GLN A 297 13.65 -13.39 8.73
C GLN A 297 13.56 -12.81 7.31
N LYS A 298 12.53 -13.15 6.55
CA LYS A 298 12.33 -12.68 5.17
C LYS A 298 13.48 -13.08 4.23
N TYR A 299 14.13 -14.23 4.49
CA TYR A 299 15.15 -14.76 3.63
C TYR A 299 14.55 -15.53 2.47
N PHE A 300 15.33 -15.64 1.38
CA PHE A 300 15.00 -16.44 0.21
C PHE A 300 15.78 -17.75 0.25
N PRO A 301 15.13 -18.87 0.62
CA PRO A 301 15.77 -20.19 0.60
C PRO A 301 16.15 -20.58 -0.83
N LEU A 302 17.26 -21.29 -0.98
CA LEU A 302 17.71 -21.81 -2.28
C LEU A 302 17.37 -23.29 -2.39
N ILE A 303 16.87 -23.68 -3.56
CA ILE A 303 16.59 -25.08 -3.91
C ILE A 303 17.38 -25.50 -5.13
N ASP A 304 17.72 -26.78 -5.19
CA ASP A 304 18.34 -27.39 -6.35
C ASP A 304 17.31 -27.75 -7.45
N LYS A 305 17.79 -28.26 -8.59
CA LYS A 305 16.94 -28.72 -9.70
C LYS A 305 15.97 -29.84 -9.35
N ASN A 306 16.20 -30.57 -8.25
CA ASN A 306 15.32 -31.61 -7.73
C ASN A 306 14.35 -31.06 -6.69
N LYS A 307 14.26 -29.75 -6.52
CA LYS A 307 13.45 -29.05 -5.51
C LYS A 307 13.84 -29.37 -4.06
N LYS A 308 15.08 -29.81 -3.83
CA LYS A 308 15.63 -30.02 -2.49
C LYS A 308 16.26 -28.74 -1.97
N LEU A 309 15.98 -28.44 -0.70
CA LEU A 309 16.55 -27.30 0.00
C LEU A 309 18.08 -27.42 0.08
N SER A 310 18.77 -26.33 -0.27
CA SER A 310 20.19 -26.14 0.01
C SER A 310 20.39 -25.58 1.42
N ASN A 311 21.59 -25.76 1.98
CA ASN A 311 21.98 -25.07 3.21
C ASN A 311 22.36 -23.60 3.00
N GLN A 312 22.18 -23.08 1.80
CA GLN A 312 22.41 -21.68 1.46
C GLN A 312 21.09 -20.93 1.29
N PHE A 313 21.11 -19.65 1.63
CA PHE A 313 19.97 -18.76 1.51
C PHE A 313 20.40 -17.35 1.11
N LEU A 314 19.50 -16.55 0.56
CA LEU A 314 19.75 -15.18 0.18
C LEU A 314 19.08 -14.19 1.11
N ILE A 315 19.77 -13.08 1.35
CA ILE A 315 19.42 -11.99 2.21
C ILE A 315 19.33 -10.73 1.36
N VAL A 316 18.24 -9.96 1.47
CA VAL A 316 18.16 -8.64 0.86
C VAL A 316 18.45 -7.61 1.94
N SER A 317 19.63 -7.00 1.85
CA SER A 317 20.08 -5.93 2.73
C SER A 317 19.67 -4.56 2.17
N ASN A 318 19.38 -3.61 3.05
CA ASN A 318 19.11 -2.22 2.68
C ASN A 318 20.39 -1.36 2.64
N ILE A 319 21.56 -1.95 2.82
CA ILE A 319 22.87 -1.28 2.79
C ILE A 319 23.88 -2.10 1.98
N SER A 320 24.86 -1.41 1.44
CA SER A 320 25.95 -1.99 0.63
C SER A 320 27.32 -1.67 1.25
N PRO A 321 27.68 -2.23 2.41
CA PRO A 321 28.95 -1.94 3.04
C PRO A 321 30.12 -2.52 2.23
N LYS A 322 31.30 -1.91 2.35
CA LYS A 322 32.52 -2.41 1.71
C LYS A 322 32.89 -3.84 2.13
N ASN A 323 32.61 -4.22 3.37
CA ASN A 323 32.73 -5.59 3.88
C ASN A 323 31.35 -6.05 4.38
N SER A 324 30.77 -7.00 3.67
CA SER A 324 29.46 -7.59 3.99
C SER A 324 29.54 -8.79 4.97
N ASP A 325 30.76 -9.25 5.33
CA ASP A 325 30.93 -10.46 6.17
C ASP A 325 30.22 -10.33 7.51
N LEU A 326 30.28 -9.16 8.15
CA LEU A 326 29.61 -8.93 9.43
C LEU A 326 28.07 -9.03 9.32
N ILE A 327 27.51 -8.58 8.19
CA ILE A 327 26.08 -8.68 7.93
C ILE A 327 25.71 -10.14 7.71
N ILE A 328 26.48 -10.87 6.89
CA ILE A 328 26.27 -12.28 6.60
C ILE A 328 26.31 -13.08 7.89
N GLN A 329 27.41 -12.98 8.66
CA GLN A 329 27.58 -13.67 9.94
C GLN A 329 26.47 -13.31 10.97
N GLY A 330 26.03 -12.05 10.98
CA GLY A 330 24.93 -11.60 11.81
C GLY A 330 23.62 -12.32 11.48
N ASN A 331 23.29 -12.44 10.19
CA ASN A 331 22.11 -13.13 9.72
C ASN A 331 22.19 -14.64 9.93
N GLU A 332 23.37 -15.26 9.71
CA GLU A 332 23.60 -16.68 10.02
C GLU A 332 23.44 -16.99 11.53
N LYS A 333 23.91 -16.09 12.40
CA LYS A 333 23.69 -16.21 13.84
C LYS A 333 22.22 -16.09 14.24
N VAL A 334 21.42 -15.29 13.54
CA VAL A 334 19.99 -15.08 13.81
C VAL A 334 19.16 -16.27 13.33
N ILE A 335 19.48 -16.86 12.18
CA ILE A 335 18.72 -18.00 11.66
C ILE A 335 18.97 -19.30 12.44
N ARG A 336 20.19 -19.53 12.94
CA ARG A 336 20.56 -20.76 13.63
C ARG A 336 19.63 -21.14 14.79
N PRO A 337 19.27 -20.27 15.75
CA PRO A 337 18.31 -20.61 16.80
C PRO A 337 16.95 -21.03 16.26
N ARG A 338 16.50 -20.40 15.18
CA ARG A 338 15.20 -20.71 14.55
C ARG A 338 15.18 -22.09 13.91
N LEU A 339 16.29 -22.47 13.26
CA LEU A 339 16.42 -23.82 12.71
C LEU A 339 16.58 -24.85 13.82
N SER A 340 17.27 -24.52 14.91
CA SER A 340 17.37 -25.39 16.11
C SER A 340 16.00 -25.58 16.78
N ASP A 341 15.18 -24.56 16.86
CA ASP A 341 13.80 -24.66 17.35
C ASP A 341 12.99 -25.63 16.47
N ALA A 342 13.10 -25.47 15.13
CA ALA A 342 12.42 -26.35 14.18
C ALA A 342 12.87 -27.82 14.33
N GLU A 343 14.19 -28.08 14.47
CA GLU A 343 14.75 -29.39 14.74
C GLU A 343 14.21 -29.98 16.05
N PHE A 344 14.22 -29.19 17.11
CA PHE A 344 13.72 -29.60 18.41
C PHE A 344 12.23 -29.99 18.37
N PHE A 345 11.37 -29.11 17.82
CA PHE A 345 9.94 -29.41 17.77
C PHE A 345 9.64 -30.60 16.86
N TYR A 346 10.29 -30.72 15.71
CA TYR A 346 10.17 -31.90 14.86
C TYR A 346 10.55 -33.19 15.59
N ALA A 347 11.66 -33.17 16.37
CA ALA A 347 12.07 -34.31 17.16
C ALA A 347 11.07 -34.62 18.30
N GLN A 348 10.44 -33.61 18.91
CA GLN A 348 9.40 -33.80 19.92
C GLN A 348 8.13 -34.43 19.33
N ASP A 349 7.68 -33.94 18.17
CA ASP A 349 6.47 -34.43 17.52
C ASP A 349 6.58 -35.90 17.09
N LYS A 350 7.80 -36.36 16.79
CA LYS A 350 8.07 -37.76 16.44
C LYS A 350 8.05 -38.72 17.63
N LYS A 351 8.04 -38.23 18.88
CA LYS A 351 8.12 -39.12 20.08
C LYS A 351 6.85 -39.92 20.30
N LYS A 352 5.69 -39.42 19.83
CA LYS A 352 4.39 -40.07 20.02
C LYS A 352 3.60 -40.09 18.73
N PRO A 353 2.79 -41.13 18.49
CA PRO A 353 1.81 -41.09 17.39
C PRO A 353 0.83 -39.96 17.56
N LEU A 354 0.38 -39.34 16.44
CA LEU A 354 -0.54 -38.24 16.44
C LEU A 354 -1.83 -38.50 17.25
N LYS A 355 -2.33 -39.75 17.23
CA LYS A 355 -3.53 -40.15 17.99
C LYS A 355 -3.40 -39.98 19.49
N ASP A 356 -2.18 -40.04 20.04
CA ASP A 356 -1.95 -39.92 21.48
C ASP A 356 -2.09 -38.50 22.01
N TYR A 357 -2.14 -37.52 21.12
CA TYR A 357 -2.40 -36.10 21.43
C TYR A 357 -3.90 -35.75 21.47
N LEU A 358 -4.79 -36.63 21.00
CA LEU A 358 -6.24 -36.33 20.92
C LEU A 358 -6.85 -35.96 22.28
N SER A 359 -6.39 -36.60 23.38
CA SER A 359 -6.89 -36.26 24.71
C SER A 359 -6.61 -34.83 25.15
N GLN A 360 -5.57 -34.19 24.60
CA GLN A 360 -5.19 -32.83 24.94
C GLN A 360 -6.14 -31.79 24.31
N LEU A 361 -6.82 -32.12 23.22
CA LEU A 361 -7.80 -31.26 22.54
C LEU A 361 -8.98 -30.85 23.45
N SER A 362 -9.27 -31.65 24.50
CA SER A 362 -10.31 -31.30 25.48
C SER A 362 -9.96 -30.10 26.34
N HIS A 363 -8.66 -29.80 26.51
CA HIS A 363 -8.16 -28.64 27.25
C HIS A 363 -8.03 -27.36 26.41
N ILE A 364 -8.14 -27.48 25.10
CA ILE A 364 -8.02 -26.36 24.19
C ILE A 364 -9.41 -25.77 23.91
N VAL A 365 -9.67 -24.56 24.38
CA VAL A 365 -10.93 -23.85 24.13
C VAL A 365 -11.05 -23.46 22.67
N TYR A 366 -12.09 -24.00 21.99
CA TYR A 366 -12.43 -23.55 20.63
C TYR A 366 -13.24 -22.25 20.65
N HIS A 367 -14.28 -22.22 21.48
CA HIS A 367 -15.13 -21.04 21.65
C HIS A 367 -15.91 -21.14 22.97
N ASN A 368 -16.04 -20.03 23.68
CA ASN A 368 -16.66 -20.01 25.02
C ASN A 368 -18.07 -20.64 25.11
N LYS A 369 -18.86 -20.56 24.02
CA LYS A 369 -20.21 -21.15 23.93
C LYS A 369 -20.28 -22.48 23.20
N LEU A 370 -19.22 -22.85 22.45
CA LEU A 370 -19.18 -24.04 21.60
C LEU A 370 -18.22 -25.11 22.10
N GLY A 371 -17.55 -24.83 23.22
CA GLY A 371 -16.70 -25.79 23.92
C GLY A 371 -15.28 -25.90 23.39
N SER A 372 -14.69 -27.09 23.59
CA SER A 372 -13.30 -27.42 23.28
C SER A 372 -13.06 -27.80 21.81
N GLN A 373 -11.79 -27.93 21.43
CA GLN A 373 -11.40 -28.48 20.12
C GLN A 373 -11.82 -29.93 19.95
N SER A 374 -11.81 -30.73 21.04
CA SER A 374 -12.31 -32.09 21.02
C SER A 374 -13.81 -32.13 20.61
N GLU A 375 -14.65 -31.34 21.27
CA GLU A 375 -16.09 -31.26 20.93
C GLU A 375 -16.34 -30.74 19.50
N ARG A 376 -15.49 -29.83 19.03
CA ARG A 376 -15.53 -29.40 17.63
C ARG A 376 -15.21 -30.53 16.67
N SER A 377 -14.15 -31.31 16.96
CA SER A 377 -13.76 -32.46 16.12
C SER A 377 -14.86 -33.52 16.04
N GLU A 378 -15.58 -33.78 17.13
CA GLU A 378 -16.71 -34.70 17.16
C GLU A 378 -17.86 -34.21 16.29
N ARG A 379 -18.19 -32.90 16.33
CA ARG A 379 -19.19 -32.31 15.42
C ARG A 379 -18.78 -32.42 13.95
N VAL A 380 -17.51 -32.14 13.63
CA VAL A 380 -16.97 -32.29 12.26
C VAL A 380 -17.05 -33.72 11.80
N LYS A 381 -16.68 -34.70 12.64
CA LYS A 381 -16.77 -36.15 12.37
C LYS A 381 -18.19 -36.57 12.05
N THR A 382 -19.16 -36.11 12.85
CA THR A 382 -20.59 -36.41 12.63
C THR A 382 -21.06 -35.88 11.27
N ILE A 383 -20.75 -34.62 10.95
CA ILE A 383 -21.13 -33.99 9.67
C ILE A 383 -20.45 -34.70 8.50
N ALA A 384 -19.16 -34.99 8.61
CA ALA A 384 -18.40 -35.69 7.57
C ALA A 384 -18.95 -37.10 7.29
N SER A 385 -19.32 -37.83 8.35
CA SER A 385 -19.95 -39.15 8.23
C SER A 385 -21.30 -39.11 7.52
N LEU A 386 -22.14 -38.08 7.77
CA LEU A 386 -23.39 -37.87 7.05
C LEU A 386 -23.15 -37.55 5.59
N ILE A 387 -22.14 -36.74 5.27
CA ILE A 387 -21.79 -36.44 3.86
C ILE A 387 -21.38 -37.70 3.12
N VAL A 388 -20.52 -38.55 3.72
CA VAL A 388 -20.11 -39.84 3.11
C VAL A 388 -21.26 -40.73 2.85
N LYS A 389 -22.23 -40.83 3.78
CA LYS A 389 -23.47 -41.62 3.60
C LYS A 389 -24.32 -41.07 2.44
N ASN A 390 -24.52 -39.76 2.36
CA ASN A 390 -25.31 -39.13 1.31
C ASN A 390 -24.68 -39.28 -0.09
N LEU A 391 -23.33 -39.31 -0.14
CA LEU A 391 -22.59 -39.55 -1.38
C LEU A 391 -22.55 -41.03 -1.80
N ASN A 392 -23.15 -41.96 -1.02
CA ASN A 392 -23.12 -43.40 -1.24
C ASN A 392 -21.69 -43.95 -1.40
N GLN A 393 -20.73 -43.45 -0.56
CA GLN A 393 -19.32 -43.85 -0.58
C GLN A 393 -18.89 -44.58 0.73
N PRO A 394 -19.50 -45.69 1.10
CA PRO A 394 -19.25 -46.34 2.42
C PRO A 394 -17.80 -46.75 2.64
N LYS A 395 -17.05 -47.02 1.55
CA LYS A 395 -15.60 -47.36 1.66
C LYS A 395 -14.73 -46.24 2.21
N LEU A 396 -15.21 -45.00 2.16
CA LEU A 396 -14.47 -43.83 2.70
C LEU A 396 -14.78 -43.54 4.17
N LEU A 397 -15.77 -44.21 4.78
CA LEU A 397 -16.28 -43.85 6.09
C LEU A 397 -15.18 -43.90 7.16
N ASP A 398 -14.46 -45.00 7.25
CA ASP A 398 -13.42 -45.18 8.29
C ASP A 398 -12.27 -44.18 8.11
N ALA A 399 -11.84 -43.94 6.87
CA ALA A 399 -10.80 -42.96 6.56
C ALA A 399 -11.23 -41.53 6.93
N VAL A 400 -12.47 -41.15 6.62
CA VAL A 400 -13.03 -39.84 6.94
C VAL A 400 -13.22 -39.66 8.46
N MET A 401 -13.66 -40.66 9.16
CA MET A 401 -13.76 -40.63 10.63
C MET A 401 -12.39 -40.44 11.26
N LEU A 402 -11.38 -41.22 10.85
CA LEU A 402 -10.02 -41.12 11.35
C LEU A 402 -9.41 -39.72 11.01
N ALA A 403 -9.58 -39.25 9.77
CA ALA A 403 -9.11 -37.94 9.38
C ALA A 403 -9.77 -36.79 10.17
N SER A 404 -11.06 -36.95 10.51
CA SER A 404 -11.78 -35.96 11.34
C SER A 404 -11.24 -35.93 12.78
N ASP A 405 -10.96 -37.09 13.36
CA ASP A 405 -10.36 -37.19 14.69
C ASP A 405 -8.97 -36.56 14.73
N LEU A 406 -8.12 -36.86 13.76
CA LEU A 406 -6.73 -36.41 13.70
C LEU A 406 -6.55 -34.98 13.18
N SER A 407 -7.59 -34.38 12.60
CA SER A 407 -7.49 -33.09 11.84
C SER A 407 -6.97 -31.90 12.66
N LYS A 408 -6.96 -31.98 13.98
CA LYS A 408 -6.48 -30.97 14.94
C LYS A 408 -5.61 -31.52 16.04
N ALA A 409 -5.14 -32.76 15.88
CA ALA A 409 -4.34 -33.44 16.90
C ALA A 409 -2.93 -32.88 17.09
N ASP A 410 -2.53 -31.99 16.15
CA ASP A 410 -1.26 -31.23 16.15
C ASP A 410 -1.31 -29.93 16.98
N LEU A 411 -2.47 -29.57 17.50
CA LEU A 411 -2.63 -28.41 18.38
C LEU A 411 -2.24 -28.76 19.82
#